data_2e95613b50aae95dd7680adfb7a2ae1c
#
_entry.id   2e95613b50aae95dd7680adfb7a2ae1c
#
_cell.length_a   1.000
_cell.length_b   1.000
_cell.length_c   1.000
_cell.angle_alpha   90.00
_cell.angle_beta   90.00
_cell.angle_gamma   90.00
#
_symmetry.space_group_name_H-M   'P 1'
#
loop_
_entity.id
_entity.type
_entity.pdbx_description
1 polymer ?
#
loop_
_entity_poly.entity_id
_entity_poly.type
_entity_poly.pdbx_seq_one_letter_code
_entity_poly.pdbx_strand_id
1 'polypeptide(L)'
;MLNFNVHLFARQVFHFHCPVWFIPFHGVVNPQKPDKLGAVFNASHRFKGVSLNSSLLPGPNLLKDISSHILRFRHRAIQISADIEKMFHQVRVKQEDQPSLRYLWRPPGSSEPPSSYQMTVQIFGATSSPFVCTSSLHYAADCFQNEFPAAAKKVKSCFYVDNFLDSFDTVKEATDCCSQV
;
A
#
# COMPACT_ATOMS: atom_id res chain seq x y z
N MET A 1 -9.25 -4.99 24.22
CA MET A 1 -8.94 -3.64 23.70
C MET A 1 -8.38 -3.82 22.29
N LEU A 2 -9.15 -3.50 21.26
CA LEU A 2 -8.71 -3.65 19.87
C LEU A 2 -7.59 -2.63 19.59
N ASN A 3 -6.37 -3.13 19.32
CA ASN A 3 -5.23 -2.28 19.01
C ASN A 3 -5.35 -1.71 17.58
N PHE A 4 -5.64 -0.42 17.49
CA PHE A 4 -5.56 0.35 16.24
C PHE A 4 -4.09 0.59 15.88
N ASN A 5 -3.51 -0.24 15.04
CA ASN A 5 -2.14 -0.05 14.55
C ASN A 5 -1.96 1.09 13.53
N VAL A 6 -2.99 1.90 13.28
CA VAL A 6 -2.93 3.05 12.35
C VAL A 6 -2.03 4.16 12.88
N HIS A 7 -1.84 4.24 14.19
CA HIS A 7 -0.98 5.26 14.83
C HIS A 7 0.50 5.18 14.46
N LEU A 8 1.01 4.02 14.04
CA LEU A 8 2.41 3.86 13.62
C LEU A 8 2.76 4.65 12.36
N PHE A 9 1.76 4.94 11.51
CA PHE A 9 1.92 5.58 10.21
C PHE A 9 1.28 6.98 10.12
N ALA A 10 0.81 7.51 11.26
CA ALA A 10 0.14 8.79 11.32
C ALA A 10 0.71 9.66 12.45
N ARG A 11 0.59 10.96 12.28
CA ARG A 11 0.91 11.92 13.34
C ARG A 11 -0.28 12.83 13.64
N GLN A 12 -0.40 13.25 14.89
CA GLN A 12 -1.39 14.25 15.31
C GLN A 12 -0.98 15.63 14.80
N VAL A 13 -1.93 16.44 14.38
CA VAL A 13 -1.71 17.78 13.81
C VAL A 13 -2.54 18.81 14.54
N PHE A 14 -1.88 19.89 14.97
CA PHE A 14 -2.49 20.97 15.77
C PHE A 14 -2.74 22.26 14.97
N HIS A 15 -2.08 22.49 13.81
CA HIS A 15 -2.18 23.74 13.03
C HIS A 15 -2.42 23.50 11.54
N PHE A 16 -3.14 24.43 10.89
CA PHE A 16 -3.55 24.38 9.50
C PHE A 16 -3.03 25.61 8.74
N HIS A 17 -1.98 25.47 7.94
CA HIS A 17 -1.43 26.54 7.10
C HIS A 17 -1.45 26.27 5.59
N CYS A 18 -1.99 25.13 5.14
CA CYS A 18 -2.09 24.75 3.74
C CYS A 18 -3.45 24.07 3.45
N PRO A 19 -3.83 23.93 2.17
CA PRO A 19 -5.04 23.19 1.79
C PRO A 19 -5.03 21.81 2.43
N VAL A 20 -6.12 21.48 3.13
CA VAL A 20 -6.25 20.22 3.86
C VAL A 20 -7.44 19.43 3.35
N TRP A 21 -7.34 18.11 3.37
CA TRP A 21 -8.45 17.22 3.09
C TRP A 21 -8.62 16.23 4.24
N PHE A 22 -9.86 16.07 4.71
CA PHE A 22 -10.21 15.07 5.71
C PHE A 22 -10.88 13.88 5.05
N ILE A 23 -10.26 12.72 5.18
CA ILE A 23 -10.72 11.47 4.59
C ILE A 23 -11.58 10.75 5.61
N PRO A 24 -12.86 10.45 5.31
CA PRO A 24 -13.64 9.54 6.14
C PRO A 24 -13.02 8.16 6.16
N PHE A 25 -13.07 7.49 7.32
CA PHE A 25 -12.64 6.11 7.46
C PHE A 25 -13.60 5.33 8.36
N HIS A 26 -13.57 4.01 8.22
CA HIS A 26 -14.32 3.11 9.09
C HIS A 26 -13.49 1.89 9.44
N GLY A 27 -13.80 1.28 10.58
CA GLY A 27 -13.17 0.05 11.01
C GLY A 27 -13.78 -1.17 10.31
N VAL A 28 -12.94 -2.11 9.89
CA VAL A 28 -13.35 -3.41 9.36
C VAL A 28 -12.73 -4.51 10.21
N VAL A 29 -13.55 -5.42 10.70
CA VAL A 29 -13.13 -6.62 11.41
C VAL A 29 -13.06 -7.77 10.42
N ASN A 30 -11.91 -8.43 10.34
CA ASN A 30 -11.79 -9.67 9.58
C ASN A 30 -12.32 -10.82 10.45
N PRO A 31 -13.35 -11.58 10.01
CA PRO A 31 -13.91 -12.71 10.78
C PRO A 31 -12.86 -13.78 11.15
N GLN A 32 -11.81 -13.94 10.34
CA GLN A 32 -10.72 -14.89 10.61
C GLN A 32 -9.66 -14.35 11.59
N LYS A 33 -9.68 -13.03 11.88
CA LYS A 33 -8.77 -12.35 12.79
C LYS A 33 -9.56 -11.31 13.60
N PRO A 34 -10.49 -11.73 14.48
CA PRO A 34 -11.43 -10.83 15.16
C PRO A 34 -10.76 -9.81 16.09
N ASP A 35 -9.55 -10.11 16.55
CA ASP A 35 -8.77 -9.22 17.42
C ASP A 35 -8.06 -8.09 16.64
N LYS A 36 -8.12 -8.10 15.29
CA LYS A 36 -7.51 -7.08 14.44
C LYS A 36 -8.57 -6.23 13.77
N LEU A 37 -8.56 -4.94 14.09
CA LEU A 37 -9.37 -3.94 13.42
C LEU A 37 -8.55 -3.27 12.32
N GLY A 38 -9.00 -3.39 11.08
CA GLY A 38 -8.45 -2.67 9.92
C GLY A 38 -9.12 -1.30 9.78
N ALA A 39 -8.36 -0.26 9.49
CA ALA A 39 -8.91 1.04 9.10
C ALA A 39 -8.97 1.14 7.58
N VAL A 40 -10.16 1.42 7.03
CA VAL A 40 -10.39 1.59 5.60
C VAL A 40 -10.73 3.05 5.32
N PHE A 41 -9.89 3.74 4.56
CA PHE A 41 -10.07 5.12 4.16
C PHE A 41 -10.93 5.22 2.90
N ASN A 42 -11.90 6.13 2.88
CA ASN A 42 -12.75 6.39 1.71
C ASN A 42 -12.31 7.66 0.98
N ALA A 43 -11.26 7.56 0.19
CA ALA A 43 -10.75 8.67 -0.62
C ALA A 43 -11.69 9.09 -1.77
N SER A 44 -12.72 8.29 -2.07
CA SER A 44 -13.76 8.59 -3.06
C SER A 44 -14.96 9.32 -2.47
N HIS A 45 -15.04 9.48 -1.14
CA HIS A 45 -16.12 10.23 -0.51
C HIS A 45 -16.13 11.67 -1.01
N ARG A 46 -17.33 12.13 -1.41
CA ARG A 46 -17.51 13.49 -1.95
C ARG A 46 -18.00 14.44 -0.87
N PHE A 47 -17.35 15.58 -0.79
CA PHE A 47 -17.81 16.74 -0.03
C PHE A 47 -17.95 17.92 -0.98
N LYS A 48 -19.14 18.52 -1.06
CA LYS A 48 -19.47 19.60 -2.03
C LYS A 48 -19.11 19.23 -3.48
N GLY A 49 -19.34 17.97 -3.87
CA GLY A 49 -19.09 17.49 -5.23
C GLY A 49 -17.64 17.05 -5.53
N VAL A 50 -16.69 17.32 -4.66
CA VAL A 50 -15.26 17.00 -4.83
C VAL A 50 -14.86 15.85 -3.90
N SER A 51 -13.96 14.97 -4.35
CA SER A 51 -13.32 13.94 -3.53
C SER A 51 -11.82 14.03 -3.66
N LEU A 52 -11.07 13.42 -2.72
CA LEU A 52 -9.62 13.33 -2.83
C LEU A 52 -9.23 12.65 -4.15
N ASN A 53 -9.87 11.53 -4.48
CA ASN A 53 -9.59 10.79 -5.71
C ASN A 53 -9.88 11.57 -7.00
N SER A 54 -10.84 12.51 -6.99
CA SER A 54 -11.08 13.37 -8.16
C SER A 54 -10.03 14.46 -8.37
N SER A 55 -9.18 14.68 -7.36
CA SER A 55 -8.11 15.69 -7.36
C SER A 55 -6.70 15.06 -7.50
N LEU A 56 -6.60 13.74 -7.43
CA LEU A 56 -5.35 13.00 -7.60
C LEU A 56 -5.19 12.49 -9.03
N LEU A 57 -3.96 12.56 -9.54
CA LEU A 57 -3.59 11.90 -10.79
C LEU A 57 -3.33 10.41 -10.49
N PRO A 58 -3.98 9.48 -11.23
CA PRO A 58 -3.79 8.05 -11.01
C PRO A 58 -2.39 7.57 -11.39
N GLY A 59 -1.69 8.30 -12.26
CA GLY A 59 -0.46 7.85 -12.90
C GLY A 59 -0.69 6.83 -14.02
N PRO A 60 0.35 6.47 -14.78
CA PRO A 60 0.28 5.41 -15.78
C PRO A 60 -0.02 4.05 -15.13
N ASN A 61 -0.75 3.20 -15.85
CA ASN A 61 -0.97 1.83 -15.40
C ASN A 61 0.30 1.00 -15.63
N LEU A 62 1.00 0.67 -14.55
CA LEU A 62 2.20 -0.18 -14.56
C LEU A 62 1.87 -1.67 -14.36
N LEU A 63 0.62 -2.01 -14.08
CA LEU A 63 0.20 -3.39 -13.89
C LEU A 63 0.18 -4.11 -15.23
N LYS A 64 0.86 -5.24 -15.28
CA LYS A 64 0.76 -6.17 -16.42
C LYS A 64 -0.56 -6.93 -16.34
N ASP A 65 -0.95 -7.51 -17.48
CA ASP A 65 -2.14 -8.37 -17.53
C ASP A 65 -2.05 -9.53 -16.53
N ILE A 66 -3.09 -9.70 -15.74
CA ILE A 66 -3.17 -10.75 -14.71
C ILE A 66 -3.09 -12.16 -15.29
N SER A 67 -3.62 -12.36 -16.51
CA SER A 67 -3.56 -13.65 -17.20
C SER A 67 -2.11 -14.08 -17.43
N SER A 68 -1.24 -13.12 -17.79
CA SER A 68 0.19 -13.36 -17.96
C SER A 68 0.87 -13.77 -16.66
N HIS A 69 0.47 -13.19 -15.50
CA HIS A 69 1.00 -13.61 -14.20
C HIS A 69 0.54 -15.01 -13.82
N ILE A 70 -0.73 -15.34 -14.05
CA ILE A 70 -1.30 -16.67 -13.75
C ILE A 70 -0.65 -17.75 -14.63
N LEU A 71 -0.46 -17.50 -15.93
CA LEU A 71 0.19 -18.42 -16.83
C LEU A 71 1.64 -18.70 -16.40
N ARG A 72 2.40 -17.65 -16.06
CA ARG A 72 3.78 -17.78 -15.55
C ARG A 72 3.80 -18.56 -14.24
N PHE A 73 2.92 -18.26 -13.30
CA PHE A 73 2.82 -18.95 -12.01
C PHE A 73 2.57 -20.45 -12.17
N ARG A 74 1.80 -20.86 -13.20
CA ARG A 74 1.46 -22.26 -13.46
C ARG A 74 2.39 -22.97 -14.45
N HIS A 75 3.40 -22.29 -14.96
CA HIS A 75 4.21 -22.79 -16.08
C HIS A 75 5.17 -23.91 -15.68
N ARG A 76 5.69 -23.89 -14.45
CA ARG A 76 6.73 -24.81 -13.97
C ARG A 76 6.27 -25.59 -12.74
N ALA A 77 7.10 -26.58 -12.32
CA ALA A 77 6.73 -27.55 -11.28
C ALA A 77 6.61 -26.94 -9.88
N ILE A 78 7.47 -25.96 -9.53
CA ILE A 78 7.52 -25.33 -8.21
C ILE A 78 6.94 -23.93 -8.29
N GLN A 79 5.81 -23.70 -7.63
CA GLN A 79 5.15 -22.38 -7.57
C GLN A 79 5.54 -21.65 -6.29
N ILE A 80 5.85 -20.35 -6.39
CA ILE A 80 6.09 -19.46 -5.27
C ILE A 80 5.10 -18.30 -5.31
N SER A 81 4.41 -18.10 -4.18
CA SER A 81 3.60 -16.93 -3.92
C SER A 81 4.08 -16.26 -2.66
N ALA A 82 4.30 -14.95 -2.72
CA ALA A 82 4.66 -14.13 -1.58
C ALA A 82 3.92 -12.79 -1.64
N ASP A 83 3.86 -12.06 -0.53
CA ASP A 83 3.12 -10.81 -0.39
C ASP A 83 4.00 -9.75 0.30
N ILE A 84 3.96 -8.51 -0.15
CA ILE A 84 4.61 -7.39 0.54
C ILE A 84 3.67 -6.90 1.64
N GLU A 85 4.01 -7.23 2.88
CA GLU A 85 3.19 -6.83 4.03
C GLU A 85 2.97 -5.31 4.04
N LYS A 86 1.68 -4.91 3.95
CA LYS A 86 1.26 -3.50 3.99
C LYS A 86 1.99 -2.63 2.94
N MET A 87 2.18 -3.12 1.72
CA MET A 87 2.95 -2.47 0.65
C MET A 87 2.74 -0.95 0.58
N PHE A 88 1.49 -0.49 0.61
CA PHE A 88 1.19 0.95 0.52
C PHE A 88 1.77 1.73 1.71
N HIS A 89 1.74 1.15 2.91
CA HIS A 89 2.29 1.78 4.11
C HIS A 89 3.82 1.75 4.18
N GLN A 90 4.50 1.04 3.28
CA GLN A 90 5.96 1.08 3.17
C GLN A 90 6.45 2.32 2.41
N VAL A 91 5.57 3.02 1.70
CA VAL A 91 5.93 4.17 0.86
C VAL A 91 5.53 5.47 1.56
N ARG A 92 6.53 6.30 1.88
CA ARG A 92 6.31 7.60 2.53
C ARG A 92 5.71 8.62 1.57
N VAL A 93 4.82 9.45 2.10
CA VAL A 93 4.28 10.64 1.43
C VAL A 93 5.13 11.85 1.80
N LYS A 94 5.43 12.69 0.82
CA LYS A 94 6.15 13.95 1.06
C LYS A 94 5.42 14.78 2.11
N GLN A 95 6.18 15.49 2.96
CA GLN A 95 5.62 16.24 4.07
C GLN A 95 4.60 17.30 3.61
N GLU A 96 4.83 17.90 2.47
CA GLU A 96 3.94 18.91 1.86
C GLU A 96 2.59 18.34 1.41
N ASP A 97 2.52 17.04 1.06
CA ASP A 97 1.31 16.37 0.58
C ASP A 97 0.51 15.70 1.70
N GLN A 98 1.13 15.45 2.86
CA GLN A 98 0.49 14.77 4.00
C GLN A 98 -0.79 15.46 4.50
N PRO A 99 -0.94 16.81 4.45
CA PRO A 99 -2.18 17.47 4.82
C PRO A 99 -3.41 17.02 4.03
N SER A 100 -3.22 16.45 2.83
CA SER A 100 -4.29 15.87 2.02
C SER A 100 -4.77 14.50 2.53
N LEU A 101 -4.05 13.90 3.47
CA LEU A 101 -4.33 12.58 4.04
C LEU A 101 -4.70 12.66 5.52
N ARG A 102 -5.50 13.67 5.91
CA ARG A 102 -5.96 13.84 7.28
C ARG A 102 -7.22 13.04 7.56
N TYR A 103 -7.40 12.70 8.85
CA TYR A 103 -8.61 12.09 9.37
C TYR A 103 -8.82 12.49 10.84
N LEU A 104 -10.05 12.36 11.31
CA LEU A 104 -10.43 12.63 12.69
C LEU A 104 -10.56 11.30 13.43
N TRP A 105 -9.98 11.21 14.61
CA TRP A 105 -10.13 10.02 15.44
C TRP A 105 -10.15 10.38 16.93
N ARG A 106 -10.90 9.58 17.69
CA ARG A 106 -10.89 9.59 19.15
C ARG A 106 -11.00 8.17 19.70
N PRO A 107 -10.46 7.88 20.90
CA PRO A 107 -10.61 6.58 21.54
C PRO A 107 -12.10 6.20 21.70
N PRO A 108 -12.47 4.95 21.48
CA PRO A 108 -13.82 4.46 21.75
C PRO A 108 -14.21 4.73 23.21
N GLY A 109 -15.44 5.22 23.43
CA GLY A 109 -15.96 5.58 24.76
C GLY A 109 -15.48 6.93 25.31
N SER A 110 -14.60 7.65 24.63
CA SER A 110 -14.20 9.01 25.02
C SER A 110 -15.30 10.03 24.69
N SER A 111 -15.54 10.98 25.60
CA SER A 111 -16.40 12.15 25.39
C SER A 111 -15.62 13.35 24.82
N GLU A 112 -14.29 13.26 24.75
CA GLU A 112 -13.43 14.30 24.18
C GLU A 112 -13.71 14.51 22.69
N PRO A 113 -13.56 15.74 22.18
CA PRO A 113 -13.66 15.99 20.74
C PRO A 113 -12.61 15.21 19.98
N PRO A 114 -12.90 14.75 18.74
CA PRO A 114 -11.93 14.04 17.92
C PRO A 114 -10.67 14.86 17.63
N SER A 115 -9.50 14.23 17.77
CA SER A 115 -8.23 14.81 17.36
C SER A 115 -7.96 14.63 15.88
N SER A 116 -7.25 15.57 15.26
CA SER A 116 -6.80 15.50 13.88
C SER A 116 -5.49 14.74 13.76
N TYR A 117 -5.46 13.77 12.88
CA TYR A 117 -4.28 13.00 12.50
C TYR A 117 -4.04 13.11 11.00
N GLN A 118 -2.81 12.89 10.56
CA GLN A 118 -2.51 12.77 9.14
C GLN A 118 -1.61 11.57 8.87
N MET A 119 -1.87 10.86 7.77
CA MET A 119 -1.02 9.76 7.32
C MET A 119 0.32 10.31 6.80
N THR A 120 1.40 9.60 7.12
CA THR A 120 2.76 9.92 6.65
C THR A 120 3.20 8.99 5.53
N VAL A 121 2.36 8.01 5.19
CA VAL A 121 2.58 6.98 4.17
C VAL A 121 1.38 6.89 3.24
N GLN A 122 1.55 6.22 2.11
CA GLN A 122 0.46 5.97 1.16
C GLN A 122 -0.67 5.17 1.83
N ILE A 123 -1.90 5.42 1.39
CA ILE A 123 -3.10 4.77 1.93
C ILE A 123 -3.75 3.86 0.88
N PHE A 124 -4.41 2.82 1.35
CA PHE A 124 -5.35 2.08 0.51
C PHE A 124 -6.54 2.97 0.14
N GLY A 125 -6.99 2.89 -1.12
CA GLY A 125 -8.16 3.63 -1.61
C GLY A 125 -7.85 4.96 -2.29
N ALA A 126 -6.62 5.50 -2.19
CA ALA A 126 -6.22 6.63 -3.02
C ALA A 126 -5.88 6.16 -4.44
N THR A 127 -6.39 6.88 -5.45
CA THR A 127 -6.25 6.48 -6.87
C THR A 127 -4.79 6.49 -7.36
N SER A 128 -3.92 7.30 -6.74
CA SER A 128 -2.49 7.36 -7.05
C SER A 128 -1.66 6.26 -6.40
N SER A 129 -2.14 5.65 -5.30
CA SER A 129 -1.33 4.72 -4.49
C SER A 129 -0.81 3.51 -5.25
N PRO A 130 -1.57 2.84 -6.15
CA PRO A 130 -1.07 1.71 -6.92
C PRO A 130 0.14 2.06 -7.79
N PHE A 131 0.06 3.20 -8.52
CA PHE A 131 1.16 3.68 -9.34
C PHE A 131 2.39 4.03 -8.50
N VAL A 132 2.21 4.82 -7.45
CA VAL A 132 3.31 5.29 -6.59
C VAL A 132 4.03 4.10 -5.94
N CYS A 133 3.30 3.12 -5.41
CA CYS A 133 3.90 1.97 -4.75
C CYS A 133 4.60 1.02 -5.74
N THR A 134 3.99 0.76 -6.90
CA THR A 134 4.64 -0.05 -7.95
C THR A 134 5.89 0.64 -8.50
N SER A 135 5.84 1.97 -8.72
CA SER A 135 7.01 2.75 -9.15
C SER A 135 8.13 2.73 -8.11
N SER A 136 7.80 2.83 -6.81
CA SER A 136 8.78 2.73 -5.72
C SER A 136 9.44 1.36 -5.67
N LEU A 137 8.67 0.29 -5.87
CA LEU A 137 9.19 -1.07 -5.95
C LEU A 137 10.12 -1.25 -7.15
N HIS A 138 9.74 -0.74 -8.33
CA HIS A 138 10.58 -0.77 -9.53
C HIS A 138 11.86 0.05 -9.35
N TYR A 139 11.76 1.23 -8.70
CA TYR A 139 12.92 2.06 -8.41
C TYR A 139 13.89 1.35 -7.45
N ALA A 140 13.40 0.68 -6.41
CA ALA A 140 14.24 -0.13 -5.54
C ALA A 140 14.97 -1.22 -6.33
N ALA A 141 14.25 -1.94 -7.23
CA ALA A 141 14.87 -2.93 -8.10
C ALA A 141 15.96 -2.32 -9.01
N ASP A 142 15.77 -1.09 -9.51
CA ASP A 142 16.79 -0.38 -10.31
C ASP A 142 18.04 -0.03 -9.49
N CYS A 143 17.87 0.38 -8.23
CA CYS A 143 18.99 0.69 -7.34
C CYS A 143 19.89 -0.52 -7.10
N PHE A 144 19.32 -1.71 -7.00
CA PHE A 144 20.04 -2.95 -6.67
C PHE A 144 20.32 -3.85 -7.88
N GLN A 145 20.00 -3.42 -9.11
CA GLN A 145 20.13 -4.25 -10.30
C GLN A 145 21.58 -4.70 -10.62
N ASN A 146 22.59 -3.93 -10.20
CA ASN A 146 24.00 -4.29 -10.41
C ASN A 146 24.45 -5.40 -9.45
N GLU A 147 23.90 -5.46 -8.24
CA GLU A 147 24.21 -6.45 -7.22
C GLU A 147 23.35 -7.72 -7.41
N PHE A 148 22.05 -7.54 -7.72
CA PHE A 148 21.09 -8.63 -7.86
C PHE A 148 20.32 -8.55 -9.19
N PRO A 149 20.98 -8.70 -10.36
CA PRO A 149 20.33 -8.47 -11.66
C PRO A 149 19.14 -9.40 -11.94
N ALA A 150 19.23 -10.66 -11.51
CA ALA A 150 18.16 -11.64 -11.68
C ALA A 150 16.95 -11.30 -10.82
N ALA A 151 17.14 -10.94 -9.55
CA ALA A 151 16.08 -10.52 -8.63
C ALA A 151 15.42 -9.22 -9.10
N ALA A 152 16.20 -8.21 -9.50
CA ALA A 152 15.68 -6.95 -10.02
C ALA A 152 14.76 -7.16 -11.24
N LYS A 153 15.13 -8.06 -12.15
CA LYS A 153 14.29 -8.45 -13.29
C LYS A 153 12.99 -9.14 -12.83
N LYS A 154 13.06 -10.02 -11.84
CA LYS A 154 11.90 -10.72 -11.26
C LYS A 154 10.95 -9.74 -10.55
N VAL A 155 11.48 -8.82 -9.75
CA VAL A 155 10.69 -7.76 -9.10
C VAL A 155 9.85 -7.00 -10.13
N LYS A 156 10.44 -6.56 -11.23
CA LYS A 156 9.73 -5.82 -12.29
C LYS A 156 8.75 -6.65 -13.11
N SER A 157 8.86 -7.97 -13.09
CA SER A 157 8.06 -8.83 -13.99
C SER A 157 7.08 -9.75 -13.30
N CYS A 158 7.29 -10.09 -12.03
CA CYS A 158 6.54 -11.13 -11.32
C CYS A 158 5.64 -10.60 -10.22
N PHE A 159 5.69 -9.29 -9.91
CA PHE A 159 4.75 -8.68 -8.98
C PHE A 159 3.47 -8.24 -9.68
N TYR A 160 2.34 -8.61 -9.09
CA TYR A 160 1.03 -8.05 -9.39
C TYR A 160 0.54 -7.31 -8.14
N VAL A 161 0.67 -5.99 -8.15
CA VAL A 161 0.52 -5.11 -6.98
C VAL A 161 1.52 -5.53 -5.88
N ASP A 162 1.04 -6.11 -4.81
CA ASP A 162 1.79 -6.59 -3.64
C ASP A 162 2.14 -8.09 -3.70
N ASN A 163 1.55 -8.85 -4.63
CA ASN A 163 1.75 -10.28 -4.74
C ASN A 163 2.87 -10.65 -5.73
N PHE A 164 3.91 -11.30 -5.24
CA PHE A 164 4.91 -11.99 -6.06
C PHE A 164 4.36 -13.33 -6.52
N LEU A 165 4.35 -13.59 -7.82
CA LEU A 165 3.85 -14.82 -8.42
C LEU A 165 4.83 -15.31 -9.49
N ASP A 166 5.52 -16.41 -9.21
CA ASP A 166 6.43 -17.03 -10.18
C ASP A 166 6.50 -18.56 -10.02
N SER A 167 7.14 -19.23 -10.97
CA SER A 167 7.38 -20.67 -10.91
C SER A 167 8.78 -21.05 -11.39
N PHE A 168 9.30 -22.18 -10.88
CA PHE A 168 10.67 -22.66 -11.06
C PHE A 168 10.67 -24.15 -11.37
N ASP A 169 11.74 -24.62 -11.99
CA ASP A 169 11.87 -26.04 -12.31
C ASP A 169 12.32 -26.84 -11.07
N THR A 170 13.11 -26.23 -10.18
CA THR A 170 13.66 -26.87 -8.98
C THR A 170 13.42 -26.04 -7.71
N VAL A 171 13.37 -26.73 -6.56
CA VAL A 171 13.28 -26.08 -5.24
C VAL A 171 14.50 -25.20 -4.98
N LYS A 172 15.69 -25.60 -5.44
CA LYS A 172 16.91 -24.80 -5.28
C LYS A 172 16.80 -23.45 -5.97
N GLU A 173 16.39 -23.42 -7.24
CA GLU A 173 16.18 -22.16 -7.97
C GLU A 173 15.14 -21.25 -7.29
N ALA A 174 14.07 -21.84 -6.76
CA ALA A 174 13.04 -21.12 -6.05
C ALA A 174 13.61 -20.50 -4.76
N THR A 175 14.36 -21.25 -3.96
CA THR A 175 14.99 -20.78 -2.71
C THR A 175 16.02 -19.68 -3.00
N ASP A 176 16.88 -19.88 -3.99
CA ASP A 176 17.92 -18.89 -4.37
C ASP A 176 17.28 -17.58 -4.83
N CYS A 177 16.16 -17.63 -5.56
CA CYS A 177 15.40 -16.45 -5.94
C CYS A 177 14.78 -15.74 -4.73
N CYS A 178 14.11 -16.47 -3.83
CA CYS A 178 13.47 -15.90 -2.64
C CYS A 178 14.45 -15.24 -1.67
N SER A 179 15.71 -15.69 -1.63
CA SER A 179 16.74 -15.08 -0.78
C SER A 179 17.26 -13.74 -1.33
N GLN A 180 16.96 -13.40 -2.59
CA GLN A 180 17.45 -12.20 -3.27
C GLN A 180 16.32 -11.18 -3.55
N VAL A 181 15.06 -11.61 -3.55
CA VAL A 181 13.87 -10.77 -3.74
C VAL A 181 13.35 -10.26 -2.41
#